data_8d90383fae205b91dac0ed1482693efa
#
_entry.id   8d90383fae205b91dac0ed1482693efa
#
_cell.length_a   1.000
_cell.length_b   1.000
_cell.length_c   1.000
_cell.angle_alpha   90.00
_cell.angle_beta   90.00
_cell.angle_gamma   90.00
#
_symmetry.space_group_name_H-M   'P 1'
#
loop_
_entity.id
_entity.type
_entity.pdbx_description
1 polymer ?
#
loop_
_entity_poly.entity_id
_entity_poly.type
_entity_poly.pdbx_seq_one_letter_code
_entity_poly.pdbx_strand_id
1 'polypeptide(L)'
;METQLSCREAYLFDYFTSFICPNCSLSPTHNPYLRYITPMALSYAPLQHVILSVAANQLRLLNDNRYEREAWLYKACAMSGLRASMDAGNVEWPFVATVLMLCFYDISDGCDESWITHLKGGLGVLQHVQSAASRHTEGAALTRFFMMYFIAHQIMSATARETSPTMPGHAWLGDDCMDEIDTMMGCSRGLLSLIDQTSTEASYYSTISRSRAFSNEEIDEIWLIWEHLSSAIRAAPQVASPTSIATEKANHLVGVANCKRTAALIYLHERFASFLPALDASEAKKSSIAQLVSQLAVLPATPTLLWPLFILGRASPESEDHRRFVLDRLAEMQRLRNLGSVRLARRLVEGEYRKYDLNLDGSGPRNEVGVRGKWISLA
;
A
#
# COMPACT_ATOMS: atom_id res chain seq x y z
N MET A 1 4.22 -33.33 14.90
CA MET A 1 2.80 -33.73 14.97
C MET A 1 2.08 -32.91 13.92
N GLU A 2 1.63 -33.52 12.84
CA GLU A 2 0.72 -32.87 11.89
C GLU A 2 -0.59 -32.59 12.62
N THR A 3 -0.89 -31.32 12.85
CA THR A 3 -2.15 -30.88 13.40
C THR A 3 -3.20 -31.08 12.31
N GLN A 4 -3.99 -32.13 12.42
CA GLN A 4 -5.09 -32.39 11.50
C GLN A 4 -6.13 -31.28 11.67
N LEU A 5 -6.34 -30.48 10.61
CA LEU A 5 -7.34 -29.41 10.60
C LEU A 5 -8.74 -30.01 10.77
N SER A 6 -9.57 -29.40 11.59
CA SER A 6 -11.00 -29.66 11.62
C SER A 6 -11.65 -29.30 10.26
N CYS A 7 -12.82 -29.82 9.95
CA CYS A 7 -13.53 -29.47 8.72
C CYS A 7 -13.71 -27.96 8.53
N ARG A 8 -13.92 -27.23 9.63
CA ARG A 8 -14.11 -25.78 9.60
C ARG A 8 -12.80 -25.02 9.34
N GLU A 9 -11.71 -25.49 9.94
CA GLU A 9 -10.37 -24.94 9.67
C GLU A 9 -9.91 -25.24 8.25
N ALA A 10 -10.17 -26.46 7.77
CA ALA A 10 -9.86 -26.83 6.38
C ALA A 10 -10.61 -25.94 5.39
N TYR A 11 -11.89 -25.64 5.64
CA TYR A 11 -12.67 -24.71 4.82
C TYR A 11 -12.06 -23.29 4.83
N LEU A 12 -11.69 -22.76 6.00
CA LEU A 12 -11.08 -21.42 6.11
C LEU A 12 -9.71 -21.37 5.42
N PHE A 13 -8.92 -22.45 5.54
CA PHE A 13 -7.62 -22.54 4.87
C PHE A 13 -7.78 -22.62 3.35
N ASP A 14 -8.74 -23.40 2.86
CA ASP A 14 -9.09 -23.45 1.43
C ASP A 14 -9.58 -22.09 0.94
N TYR A 15 -10.44 -21.40 1.68
CA TYR A 15 -10.90 -20.06 1.34
C TYR A 15 -9.76 -19.05 1.25
N PHE A 16 -8.78 -19.15 2.13
CA PHE A 16 -7.57 -18.32 2.05
C PHE A 16 -6.80 -18.58 0.76
N THR A 17 -6.54 -19.84 0.43
CA THR A 17 -5.72 -20.20 -0.73
C THR A 17 -6.44 -20.00 -2.07
N SER A 18 -7.74 -20.30 -2.14
CA SER A 18 -8.53 -20.25 -3.37
C SER A 18 -9.16 -18.88 -3.66
N PHE A 19 -9.41 -18.06 -2.63
CA PHE A 19 -10.05 -16.76 -2.80
C PHE A 19 -9.15 -15.60 -2.39
N ILE A 20 -8.55 -15.62 -1.18
CA ILE A 20 -7.79 -14.45 -0.69
C ILE A 20 -6.46 -14.31 -1.43
N CYS A 21 -5.65 -15.36 -1.48
CA CYS A 21 -4.34 -15.30 -2.14
C CYS A 21 -4.39 -14.84 -3.61
N PRO A 22 -5.31 -15.33 -4.47
CA PRO A 22 -5.43 -14.84 -5.84
C PRO A 22 -5.73 -13.35 -5.96
N ASN A 23 -6.39 -12.77 -4.96
CA ASN A 23 -6.70 -11.35 -4.91
C ASN A 23 -5.59 -10.48 -4.28
N CYS A 24 -4.48 -11.09 -3.85
CA CYS A 24 -3.32 -10.39 -3.28
C CYS A 24 -2.14 -10.26 -4.25
N SER A 25 -2.26 -10.77 -5.48
CA SER A 25 -1.23 -10.66 -6.50
C SER A 25 -1.87 -10.53 -7.88
N LEU A 26 -1.30 -9.67 -8.72
CA LEU A 26 -1.70 -9.50 -10.12
C LEU A 26 -1.20 -10.64 -11.02
N SER A 27 -0.36 -11.54 -10.49
CA SER A 27 0.13 -12.74 -11.19
C SER A 27 -0.36 -14.01 -10.49
N PRO A 28 -1.11 -14.88 -11.14
CA PRO A 28 -1.55 -16.15 -10.56
C PRO A 28 -0.40 -17.16 -10.43
N THR A 29 0.61 -17.09 -11.31
CA THR A 29 1.75 -18.01 -11.34
C THR A 29 2.86 -17.62 -10.39
N HIS A 30 3.00 -16.34 -10.08
CA HIS A 30 4.02 -15.77 -9.19
C HIS A 30 3.37 -15.11 -7.98
N ASN A 31 2.51 -15.86 -7.29
CA ASN A 31 1.85 -15.38 -6.09
C ASN A 31 2.67 -15.77 -4.84
N PRO A 32 3.31 -14.82 -4.16
CA PRO A 32 4.18 -15.11 -3.03
C PRO A 32 3.42 -15.64 -1.80
N TYR A 33 2.13 -15.33 -1.66
CA TYR A 33 1.30 -15.89 -0.58
C TYR A 33 1.11 -17.40 -0.75
N LEU A 34 0.84 -17.86 -1.97
CA LEU A 34 0.75 -19.29 -2.28
C LEU A 34 2.10 -19.98 -2.23
N ARG A 35 3.16 -19.29 -2.69
CA ARG A 35 4.50 -19.87 -2.79
C ARG A 35 5.23 -19.98 -1.45
N TYR A 36 5.09 -18.98 -0.57
CA TYR A 36 5.86 -18.87 0.66
C TYR A 36 5.00 -18.98 1.92
N ILE A 37 3.93 -18.19 2.02
CA ILE A 37 3.10 -18.12 3.23
C ILE A 37 2.36 -19.43 3.49
N THR A 38 1.68 -19.95 2.48
CA THR A 38 0.86 -21.17 2.60
C THR A 38 1.68 -22.39 3.04
N PRO A 39 2.86 -22.70 2.44
CA PRO A 39 3.67 -23.85 2.90
C PRO A 39 4.19 -23.69 4.35
N MET A 40 4.64 -22.48 4.73
CA MET A 40 5.11 -22.23 6.09
C MET A 40 4.00 -22.42 7.14
N ALA A 41 2.75 -22.12 6.78
CA ALA A 41 1.61 -22.27 7.68
C ALA A 41 1.31 -23.73 8.05
N LEU A 42 1.71 -24.69 7.24
CA LEU A 42 1.51 -26.12 7.52
C LEU A 42 2.41 -26.64 8.65
N SER A 43 3.52 -25.95 8.92
CA SER A 43 4.50 -26.35 9.94
C SER A 43 4.62 -25.39 11.13
N TYR A 44 3.94 -24.23 11.08
CA TYR A 44 4.04 -23.20 12.11
C TYR A 44 2.65 -22.72 12.56
N ALA A 45 2.23 -23.19 13.73
CA ALA A 45 0.88 -22.95 14.26
C ALA A 45 0.47 -21.45 14.36
N PRO A 46 1.33 -20.51 14.81
CA PRO A 46 0.93 -19.11 14.84
C PRO A 46 0.57 -18.53 13.45
N LEU A 47 1.30 -18.92 12.40
CA LEU A 47 1.02 -18.52 11.03
C LEU A 47 -0.27 -19.18 10.52
N GLN A 48 -0.48 -20.45 10.82
CA GLN A 48 -1.73 -21.14 10.50
C GLN A 48 -2.93 -20.42 11.13
N HIS A 49 -2.86 -20.10 12.41
CA HIS A 49 -3.93 -19.38 13.11
C HIS A 49 -4.22 -18.02 12.49
N VAL A 50 -3.20 -17.21 12.15
CA VAL A 50 -3.48 -15.90 11.54
C VAL A 50 -4.08 -16.04 10.13
N ILE A 51 -3.72 -17.04 9.35
CA ILE A 51 -4.35 -17.34 8.05
C ILE A 51 -5.83 -17.68 8.23
N LEU A 52 -6.16 -18.55 9.19
CA LEU A 52 -7.54 -18.88 9.52
C LEU A 52 -8.32 -17.64 9.98
N SER A 53 -7.68 -16.79 10.79
CA SER A 53 -8.24 -15.51 11.23
C SER A 53 -8.55 -14.56 10.07
N VAL A 54 -7.62 -14.41 9.12
CA VAL A 54 -7.78 -13.58 7.91
C VAL A 54 -8.95 -14.08 7.06
N ALA A 55 -9.05 -15.40 6.87
CA ALA A 55 -10.15 -16.02 6.12
C ALA A 55 -11.51 -15.79 6.80
N ALA A 56 -11.57 -16.04 8.09
CA ALA A 56 -12.77 -15.83 8.90
C ALA A 56 -13.20 -14.34 8.90
N ASN A 57 -12.24 -13.43 9.02
CA ASN A 57 -12.49 -12.00 8.96
C ASN A 57 -13.01 -11.55 7.60
N GLN A 58 -12.46 -12.05 6.50
CA GLN A 58 -12.95 -11.72 5.15
C GLN A 58 -14.41 -12.18 4.97
N LEU A 59 -14.78 -13.37 5.45
CA LEU A 59 -16.17 -13.84 5.42
C LEU A 59 -17.08 -12.95 6.26
N ARG A 60 -16.65 -12.58 7.48
CA ARG A 60 -17.37 -11.64 8.35
C ARG A 60 -17.57 -10.27 7.68
N LEU A 61 -16.55 -9.73 7.03
CA LEU A 61 -16.64 -8.47 6.30
C LEU A 61 -17.61 -8.53 5.10
N LEU A 62 -17.87 -9.73 4.59
CA LEU A 62 -18.88 -10.00 3.57
C LEU A 62 -20.24 -10.39 4.18
N ASN A 63 -20.47 -10.05 5.45
CA ASN A 63 -21.70 -10.28 6.22
C ASN A 63 -21.98 -11.76 6.57
N ASP A 64 -20.99 -12.63 6.54
CA ASP A 64 -21.14 -13.98 7.10
C ASP A 64 -20.72 -14.01 8.59
N ASN A 65 -21.63 -13.60 9.45
CA ASN A 65 -21.39 -13.47 10.89
C ASN A 65 -21.12 -14.81 11.60
N ARG A 66 -21.29 -15.96 10.92
CA ARG A 66 -20.94 -17.28 11.46
C ARG A 66 -19.46 -17.43 11.79
N TYR A 67 -18.61 -16.57 11.21
CA TYR A 67 -17.16 -16.61 11.36
C TYR A 67 -16.60 -15.48 12.24
N GLU A 68 -17.44 -14.67 12.86
CA GLU A 68 -17.00 -13.54 13.68
C GLU A 68 -16.15 -13.99 14.87
N ARG A 69 -16.62 -15.03 15.58
CA ARG A 69 -15.89 -15.58 16.73
C ARG A 69 -14.53 -16.16 16.34
N GLU A 70 -14.48 -16.89 15.23
CA GLU A 70 -13.25 -17.50 14.72
C GLU A 70 -12.23 -16.45 14.29
N ALA A 71 -12.66 -15.36 13.67
CA ALA A 71 -11.77 -14.28 13.27
C ALA A 71 -10.97 -13.73 14.48
N TRP A 72 -11.65 -13.55 15.62
CA TRP A 72 -11.02 -12.99 16.83
C TRP A 72 -10.24 -14.05 17.61
N LEU A 73 -10.78 -15.25 17.73
CA LEU A 73 -10.14 -16.35 18.44
C LEU A 73 -8.80 -16.72 17.82
N TYR A 74 -8.78 -16.95 16.50
CA TYR A 74 -7.55 -17.33 15.81
C TYR A 74 -6.53 -16.18 15.77
N LYS A 75 -6.95 -14.91 15.71
CA LYS A 75 -6.04 -13.77 15.88
C LYS A 75 -5.38 -13.80 17.25
N ALA A 76 -6.16 -14.02 18.33
CA ALA A 76 -5.63 -14.11 19.67
C ALA A 76 -4.66 -15.29 19.84
N CYS A 77 -4.98 -16.46 19.27
CA CYS A 77 -4.10 -17.63 19.25
C CYS A 77 -2.78 -17.34 18.53
N ALA A 78 -2.84 -16.69 17.36
CA ALA A 78 -1.66 -16.30 16.60
C ALA A 78 -0.75 -15.36 17.40
N MET A 79 -1.31 -14.33 18.03
CA MET A 79 -0.56 -13.38 18.84
C MET A 79 0.07 -14.03 20.09
N SER A 80 -0.66 -14.93 20.75
CA SER A 80 -0.13 -15.69 21.89
C SER A 80 1.02 -16.60 21.50
N GLY A 81 0.87 -17.33 20.38
CA GLY A 81 1.92 -18.21 19.87
C GLY A 81 3.15 -17.43 19.38
N LEU A 82 2.94 -16.26 18.77
CA LEU A 82 4.02 -15.37 18.36
C LEU A 82 4.83 -14.87 19.57
N ARG A 83 4.15 -14.50 20.66
CA ARG A 83 4.81 -14.09 21.91
C ARG A 83 5.62 -15.24 22.50
N ALA A 84 5.06 -16.43 22.57
CA ALA A 84 5.76 -17.61 23.06
C ALA A 84 7.00 -17.95 22.22
N SER A 85 6.92 -17.82 20.89
CA SER A 85 8.07 -18.01 19.99
C SER A 85 9.18 -16.98 20.24
N MET A 86 8.78 -15.72 20.49
CA MET A 86 9.73 -14.64 20.77
C MET A 86 10.43 -14.86 22.12
N ASP A 87 9.68 -15.25 23.15
CA ASP A 87 10.23 -15.56 24.49
C ASP A 87 11.21 -16.75 24.43
N ALA A 88 10.96 -17.71 23.54
CA ALA A 88 11.83 -18.86 23.31
C ALA A 88 13.04 -18.57 22.37
N GLY A 89 13.14 -17.36 21.82
CA GLY A 89 14.18 -16.98 20.85
C GLY A 89 14.01 -17.60 19.46
N ASN A 90 12.86 -18.19 19.16
CA ASN A 90 12.56 -18.84 17.87
C ASN A 90 12.02 -17.81 16.87
N VAL A 91 12.91 -16.98 16.33
CA VAL A 91 12.57 -15.89 15.41
C VAL A 91 13.15 -16.22 14.02
N GLU A 92 12.32 -16.85 13.19
CA GLU A 92 12.64 -17.31 11.85
C GLU A 92 11.66 -16.77 10.81
N TRP A 93 11.75 -17.20 9.54
CA TRP A 93 10.87 -16.75 8.46
C TRP A 93 9.37 -16.94 8.74
N PRO A 94 8.89 -18.06 9.33
CA PRO A 94 7.47 -18.20 9.67
C PRO A 94 7.00 -17.18 10.71
N PHE A 95 7.89 -16.71 11.59
CA PHE A 95 7.60 -15.63 12.52
C PHE A 95 7.36 -14.31 11.77
N VAL A 96 8.24 -13.92 10.84
CA VAL A 96 8.08 -12.73 9.98
C VAL A 96 6.78 -12.82 9.17
N ALA A 97 6.50 -14.01 8.60
CA ALA A 97 5.26 -14.28 7.88
C ALA A 97 4.01 -14.06 8.75
N THR A 98 4.06 -14.46 10.02
CA THR A 98 2.96 -14.26 10.97
C THR A 98 2.73 -12.77 11.25
N VAL A 99 3.82 -12.00 11.45
CA VAL A 99 3.73 -10.54 11.65
C VAL A 99 3.14 -9.84 10.41
N LEU A 100 3.58 -10.25 9.20
CA LEU A 100 3.00 -9.75 7.95
C LEU A 100 1.49 -10.02 7.88
N MET A 101 1.07 -11.25 8.20
CA MET A 101 -0.34 -11.62 8.14
C MET A 101 -1.20 -10.96 9.22
N LEU A 102 -0.64 -10.63 10.38
CA LEU A 102 -1.30 -9.79 11.39
C LEU A 102 -1.47 -8.35 10.89
N CYS A 103 -0.43 -7.79 10.26
CA CYS A 103 -0.52 -6.49 9.59
C CYS A 103 -1.63 -6.49 8.50
N PHE A 104 -1.66 -7.54 7.67
CA PHE A 104 -2.69 -7.74 6.65
C PHE A 104 -4.10 -7.83 7.25
N TYR A 105 -4.26 -8.57 8.36
CA TYR A 105 -5.53 -8.66 9.08
C TYR A 105 -6.02 -7.28 9.51
N ASP A 106 -5.19 -6.50 10.19
CA ASP A 106 -5.58 -5.19 10.73
C ASP A 106 -5.91 -4.18 9.63
N ILE A 107 -5.16 -4.19 8.51
CA ILE A 107 -5.47 -3.38 7.31
C ILE A 107 -6.82 -3.78 6.72
N SER A 108 -7.10 -5.07 6.66
CA SER A 108 -8.36 -5.60 6.10
C SER A 108 -9.55 -5.33 6.99
N ASP A 109 -9.38 -5.39 8.32
CA ASP A 109 -10.45 -5.22 9.29
C ASP A 109 -10.86 -3.75 9.45
N GLY A 110 -10.13 -2.95 10.18
CA GLY A 110 -10.45 -1.55 10.46
C GLY A 110 -9.53 -0.55 9.79
N CYS A 111 -8.33 -0.99 9.44
CA CYS A 111 -7.22 -0.14 9.02
C CYS A 111 -6.95 0.97 10.07
N ASP A 112 -7.09 0.61 11.36
CA ASP A 112 -6.72 1.47 12.47
C ASP A 112 -5.19 1.48 12.67
N GLU A 113 -4.69 2.19 13.67
CA GLU A 113 -3.25 2.34 13.89
C GLU A 113 -2.52 1.05 14.33
N SER A 114 -3.22 -0.04 14.62
CA SER A 114 -2.63 -1.30 15.09
C SER A 114 -1.72 -1.95 14.05
N TRP A 115 -2.08 -1.87 12.76
CA TRP A 115 -1.27 -2.43 11.68
C TRP A 115 0.14 -1.82 11.59
N ILE A 116 0.32 -0.57 12.05
CA ILE A 116 1.62 0.12 12.05
C ILE A 116 2.58 -0.51 13.05
N THR A 117 2.05 -0.96 14.18
CA THR A 117 2.84 -1.69 15.17
C THR A 117 3.40 -2.98 14.57
N HIS A 118 2.57 -3.72 13.84
CA HIS A 118 3.00 -4.93 13.13
C HIS A 118 3.98 -4.60 11.98
N LEU A 119 3.75 -3.53 11.25
CA LEU A 119 4.65 -3.09 10.18
C LEU A 119 6.05 -2.74 10.71
N LYS A 120 6.13 -1.92 11.77
CA LYS A 120 7.39 -1.54 12.39
C LYS A 120 8.10 -2.75 13.03
N GLY A 121 7.33 -3.57 13.75
CA GLY A 121 7.84 -4.81 14.34
C GLY A 121 8.37 -5.78 13.27
N GLY A 122 7.64 -5.92 12.17
CA GLY A 122 8.04 -6.76 11.04
C GLY A 122 9.36 -6.35 10.39
N LEU A 123 9.57 -5.04 10.19
CA LEU A 123 10.83 -4.51 9.68
C LEU A 123 12.00 -4.80 10.63
N GLY A 124 11.82 -4.58 11.95
CA GLY A 124 12.86 -4.84 12.94
C GLY A 124 13.23 -6.33 13.02
N VAL A 125 12.23 -7.21 13.01
CA VAL A 125 12.44 -8.67 13.02
C VAL A 125 13.11 -9.14 11.73
N LEU A 126 12.70 -8.59 10.59
CA LEU A 126 13.26 -8.95 9.29
C LEU A 126 14.78 -8.68 9.24
N GLN A 127 15.24 -7.54 9.77
CA GLN A 127 16.67 -7.22 9.88
C GLN A 127 17.44 -8.29 10.69
N HIS A 128 16.83 -8.75 11.79
CA HIS A 128 17.42 -9.77 12.63
C HIS A 128 17.53 -11.12 11.88
N VAL A 129 16.45 -11.56 11.22
CA VAL A 129 16.43 -12.84 10.48
C VAL A 129 17.36 -12.82 9.28
N GLN A 130 17.48 -11.69 8.58
CA GLN A 130 18.43 -11.53 7.46
C GLN A 130 19.88 -11.73 7.88
N SER A 131 20.28 -11.15 9.01
CA SER A 131 21.65 -11.26 9.50
C SER A 131 22.05 -12.72 9.82
N ALA A 132 21.07 -13.54 10.20
CA ALA A 132 21.26 -14.95 10.50
C ALA A 132 21.24 -15.85 9.24
N ALA A 133 20.47 -15.49 8.20
CA ALA A 133 20.16 -16.33 7.03
C ALA A 133 21.05 -16.08 5.79
N SER A 134 22.11 -15.32 5.87
CA SER A 134 22.85 -14.63 4.77
C SER A 134 23.45 -15.47 3.64
N ARG A 135 23.13 -16.76 3.42
CA ARG A 135 23.86 -17.58 2.41
C ARG A 135 23.03 -18.45 1.48
N HIS A 136 21.71 -18.40 1.51
CA HIS A 136 20.89 -19.24 0.63
C HIS A 136 20.03 -18.40 -0.33
N THR A 137 19.95 -18.81 -1.60
CA THR A 137 19.14 -18.14 -2.66
C THR A 137 17.66 -18.02 -2.29
N GLU A 138 17.12 -18.99 -1.59
CA GLU A 138 15.74 -18.98 -1.10
C GLU A 138 15.52 -17.88 -0.04
N GLY A 139 16.49 -17.66 0.84
CA GLY A 139 16.49 -16.56 1.82
C GLY A 139 16.44 -15.20 1.15
N ALA A 140 17.14 -14.99 0.03
CA ALA A 140 17.10 -13.74 -0.72
C ALA A 140 15.71 -13.43 -1.32
N ALA A 141 15.00 -14.46 -1.83
CA ALA A 141 13.65 -14.29 -2.38
C ALA A 141 12.63 -13.98 -1.27
N LEU A 142 12.72 -14.66 -0.13
CA LEU A 142 11.87 -14.36 1.05
C LEU A 142 12.13 -12.96 1.58
N THR A 143 13.40 -12.59 1.73
CA THR A 143 13.79 -11.23 2.11
C THR A 143 13.15 -10.19 1.20
N ARG A 144 13.30 -10.35 -0.13
CA ARG A 144 12.71 -9.44 -1.12
C ARG A 144 11.20 -9.32 -0.96
N PHE A 145 10.50 -10.44 -0.77
CA PHE A 145 9.05 -10.46 -0.57
C PHE A 145 8.63 -9.69 0.68
N PHE A 146 9.23 -9.99 1.84
CA PHE A 146 8.86 -9.31 3.09
C PHE A 146 9.27 -7.85 3.10
N MET A 147 10.46 -7.52 2.61
CA MET A 147 10.90 -6.13 2.46
C MET A 147 9.93 -5.33 1.59
N MET A 148 9.58 -5.87 0.41
CA MET A 148 8.68 -5.21 -0.51
C MET A 148 7.32 -4.95 0.13
N TYR A 149 6.75 -5.92 0.87
CA TYR A 149 5.51 -5.72 1.59
C TYR A 149 5.60 -4.56 2.59
N PHE A 150 6.53 -4.63 3.53
CA PHE A 150 6.61 -3.66 4.62
C PHE A 150 6.96 -2.25 4.13
N ILE A 151 7.93 -2.12 3.22
CA ILE A 151 8.39 -0.82 2.71
C ILE A 151 7.33 -0.17 1.83
N ALA A 152 6.68 -0.92 0.95
CA ALA A 152 5.63 -0.37 0.10
C ALA A 152 4.45 0.17 0.93
N HIS A 153 4.02 -0.55 1.97
CA HIS A 153 2.99 -0.07 2.89
C HIS A 153 3.42 1.20 3.63
N GLN A 154 4.68 1.28 4.03
CA GLN A 154 5.23 2.49 4.67
C GLN A 154 5.22 3.69 3.72
N ILE A 155 5.76 3.53 2.50
CA ILE A 155 5.83 4.59 1.49
C ILE A 155 4.42 5.07 1.13
N MET A 156 3.53 4.15 0.77
CA MET A 156 2.17 4.51 0.36
C MET A 156 1.36 5.16 1.50
N SER A 157 1.54 4.71 2.74
CA SER A 157 0.92 5.34 3.90
C SER A 157 1.44 6.77 4.16
N ALA A 158 2.73 7.01 3.93
CA ALA A 158 3.33 8.33 4.07
C ALA A 158 2.71 9.35 3.10
N THR A 159 2.32 8.91 1.90
CA THR A 159 1.67 9.79 0.90
C THR A 159 0.33 10.36 1.39
N ALA A 160 -0.45 9.58 2.13
CA ALA A 160 -1.72 10.04 2.69
C ALA A 160 -1.54 11.04 3.85
N ARG A 161 -0.47 10.87 4.62
CA ARG A 161 -0.15 11.71 5.79
C ARG A 161 0.60 13.00 5.42
N GLU A 162 1.13 13.07 4.22
CA GLU A 162 2.01 14.17 3.78
C GLU A 162 3.24 14.33 4.66
N THR A 163 3.78 13.23 5.18
CA THR A 163 4.96 13.18 6.03
C THR A 163 6.07 12.40 5.36
N SER A 164 7.31 12.61 5.80
CA SER A 164 8.39 11.71 5.40
C SER A 164 8.15 10.30 5.94
N PRO A 165 8.51 9.26 5.19
CA PRO A 165 8.61 7.91 5.73
C PRO A 165 9.54 7.89 6.94
N THR A 166 9.24 7.04 7.92
CA THR A 166 10.06 6.91 9.13
C THR A 166 11.42 6.26 8.89
N MET A 167 11.56 5.59 7.75
CA MET A 167 12.82 5.00 7.28
C MET A 167 12.98 5.29 5.79
N PRO A 168 14.19 5.65 5.30
CA PRO A 168 14.40 5.90 3.88
C PRO A 168 14.13 4.64 3.06
N GLY A 169 13.04 4.62 2.31
CA GLY A 169 12.62 3.46 1.52
C GLY A 169 13.63 3.11 0.42
N HIS A 170 14.24 4.13 -0.20
CA HIS A 170 15.23 3.95 -1.26
C HIS A 170 16.46 3.12 -0.82
N ALA A 171 16.91 3.23 0.43
CA ALA A 171 18.04 2.45 0.94
C ALA A 171 17.75 0.94 1.02
N TRP A 172 16.48 0.55 1.04
CA TRP A 172 16.04 -0.83 1.21
C TRP A 172 15.54 -1.49 -0.07
N LEU A 173 15.21 -0.69 -1.08
CA LEU A 173 14.67 -1.23 -2.34
C LEU A 173 15.73 -1.97 -3.16
N GLY A 174 17.01 -1.74 -2.87
CA GLY A 174 18.13 -2.38 -3.56
C GLY A 174 18.25 -1.94 -5.02
N ASP A 175 19.36 -2.26 -5.67
CA ASP A 175 19.60 -1.86 -7.07
C ASP A 175 19.13 -2.92 -8.08
N ASP A 176 18.88 -4.15 -7.64
CA ASP A 176 18.47 -5.24 -8.51
C ASP A 176 17.00 -5.14 -8.93
N CYS A 177 16.71 -5.34 -10.21
CA CYS A 177 15.36 -5.41 -10.77
C CYS A 177 14.49 -4.18 -10.46
N MET A 178 15.06 -2.98 -10.51
CA MET A 178 14.35 -1.73 -10.25
C MET A 178 13.23 -1.45 -11.26
N ASP A 179 13.34 -1.99 -12.47
CA ASP A 179 12.44 -1.76 -13.59
C ASP A 179 11.27 -2.75 -13.66
N GLU A 180 11.40 -3.90 -12.98
CA GLU A 180 10.38 -4.94 -13.02
C GLU A 180 9.15 -4.55 -12.17
N ILE A 181 7.97 -4.76 -12.73
CA ILE A 181 6.71 -4.54 -12.01
C ILE A 181 6.54 -5.63 -10.95
N ASP A 182 6.50 -5.24 -9.68
CA ASP A 182 6.13 -6.14 -8.60
C ASP A 182 4.64 -6.50 -8.69
N THR A 183 4.33 -7.80 -8.62
CA THR A 183 2.97 -8.30 -8.83
C THR A 183 2.01 -8.06 -7.65
N MET A 184 2.52 -7.77 -6.47
CA MET A 184 1.69 -7.37 -5.32
C MET A 184 1.41 -5.87 -5.36
N MET A 185 2.45 -5.08 -5.65
CA MET A 185 2.34 -3.62 -5.64
C MET A 185 1.80 -3.06 -6.95
N GLY A 186 1.90 -3.79 -8.05
CA GLY A 186 1.46 -3.32 -9.37
C GLY A 186 2.28 -2.14 -9.91
N CYS A 187 3.53 -1.98 -9.48
CA CYS A 187 4.47 -1.01 -10.05
C CYS A 187 5.92 -1.45 -9.78
N SER A 188 6.87 -0.86 -10.50
CA SER A 188 8.28 -1.12 -10.30
C SER A 188 8.81 -0.51 -8.99
N ARG A 189 9.89 -1.08 -8.47
CA ARG A 189 10.58 -0.55 -7.28
C ARG A 189 11.17 0.83 -7.55
N GLY A 190 11.61 1.09 -8.77
CA GLY A 190 12.07 2.40 -9.21
C GLY A 190 11.00 3.47 -9.04
N LEU A 191 9.74 3.18 -9.42
CA LEU A 191 8.65 4.11 -9.20
C LEU A 191 8.34 4.31 -7.71
N LEU A 192 8.37 3.24 -6.90
CA LEU A 192 8.21 3.38 -5.44
C LEU A 192 9.28 4.27 -4.81
N SER A 193 10.54 4.12 -5.24
CA SER A 193 11.65 4.98 -4.79
C SER A 193 11.41 6.45 -5.12
N LEU A 194 10.89 6.75 -6.32
CA LEU A 194 10.57 8.13 -6.72
C LEU A 194 9.39 8.72 -5.92
N ILE A 195 8.40 7.91 -5.56
CA ILE A 195 7.30 8.33 -4.66
C ILE A 195 7.84 8.63 -3.26
N ASP A 196 8.76 7.81 -2.75
CA ASP A 196 9.43 8.02 -1.47
C ASP A 196 10.27 9.30 -1.46
N GLN A 197 11.08 9.51 -2.50
CA GLN A 197 11.85 10.74 -2.69
C GLN A 197 10.95 11.97 -2.75
N THR A 198 9.85 11.92 -3.51
CA THR A 198 8.85 13.00 -3.55
C THR A 198 8.33 13.35 -2.16
N SER A 199 8.00 12.34 -1.36
CA SER A 199 7.52 12.53 0.02
C SER A 199 8.58 13.16 0.92
N THR A 200 9.83 12.72 0.78
CA THR A 200 10.98 13.17 1.59
C THR A 200 11.31 14.61 1.28
N GLU A 201 11.51 14.96 0.01
CA GLU A 201 11.82 16.32 -0.43
C GLU A 201 10.71 17.31 -0.07
N ALA A 202 9.45 16.97 -0.36
CA ALA A 202 8.33 17.83 -0.02
C ALA A 202 8.19 18.03 1.50
N SER A 203 8.50 17.04 2.31
CA SER A 203 8.47 17.17 3.78
C SER A 203 9.61 18.05 4.31
N TYR A 204 10.80 17.95 3.71
CA TYR A 204 11.92 18.82 4.02
C TYR A 204 11.57 20.30 3.78
N TYR A 205 11.11 20.64 2.57
CA TYR A 205 10.72 22.02 2.25
C TYR A 205 9.48 22.48 3.03
N SER A 206 8.54 21.61 3.34
CA SER A 206 7.42 21.93 4.22
C SER A 206 7.86 22.34 5.62
N THR A 207 8.94 21.76 6.13
CA THR A 207 9.50 22.13 7.43
C THR A 207 10.14 23.53 7.38
N ILE A 208 10.85 23.85 6.32
CA ILE A 208 11.44 25.18 6.11
C ILE A 208 10.36 26.23 5.95
N SER A 209 9.34 25.99 5.11
CA SER A 209 8.26 26.94 4.82
C SER A 209 7.42 27.33 6.05
N ARG A 210 7.40 26.48 7.08
CA ARG A 210 6.74 26.79 8.36
C ARG A 210 7.54 27.77 9.22
N SER A 211 8.83 27.86 9.02
CA SER A 211 9.74 28.70 9.81
C SER A 211 10.04 30.04 9.15
N ARG A 212 10.08 30.09 7.81
CA ARG A 212 10.39 31.30 7.03
C ARG A 212 9.94 31.15 5.56
N ALA A 213 9.88 32.27 4.85
CA ALA A 213 9.74 32.28 3.39
C ALA A 213 11.03 31.78 2.70
N PHE A 214 10.89 31.22 1.51
CA PHE A 214 12.02 30.82 0.66
C PHE A 214 12.70 32.02 0.01
N SER A 215 14.02 31.95 -0.17
CA SER A 215 14.77 32.84 -1.04
C SER A 215 14.53 32.49 -2.52
N ASN A 216 14.89 33.38 -3.45
CA ASN A 216 14.80 33.09 -4.88
C ASN A 216 15.68 31.89 -5.28
N GLU A 217 16.86 31.77 -4.71
CA GLU A 217 17.77 30.64 -4.96
C GLU A 217 17.16 29.31 -4.50
N GLU A 218 16.48 29.29 -3.36
CA GLU A 218 15.78 28.10 -2.88
C GLU A 218 14.57 27.75 -3.75
N ILE A 219 13.86 28.75 -4.26
CA ILE A 219 12.76 28.51 -5.22
C ILE A 219 13.29 27.87 -6.51
N ASP A 220 14.42 28.36 -7.03
CA ASP A 220 15.07 27.79 -8.21
C ASP A 220 15.54 26.35 -7.95
N GLU A 221 16.09 26.06 -6.77
CA GLU A 221 16.46 24.71 -6.34
C GLU A 221 15.24 23.77 -6.27
N ILE A 222 14.13 24.24 -5.67
CA ILE A 222 12.87 23.48 -5.60
C ILE A 222 12.34 23.17 -7.01
N TRP A 223 12.45 24.12 -7.96
CA TRP A 223 12.09 23.91 -9.36
C TRP A 223 12.93 22.80 -10.00
N LEU A 224 14.25 22.83 -9.82
CA LEU A 224 15.16 21.80 -10.37
C LEU A 224 14.83 20.40 -9.82
N ILE A 225 14.55 20.29 -8.52
CA ILE A 225 14.15 19.02 -7.89
C ILE A 225 12.84 18.54 -8.46
N TRP A 226 11.86 19.42 -8.60
CA TRP A 226 10.55 19.08 -9.19
C TRP A 226 10.70 18.61 -10.65
N GLU A 227 11.47 19.30 -11.47
CA GLU A 227 11.73 18.91 -12.86
C GLU A 227 12.44 17.56 -12.95
N HIS A 228 13.45 17.35 -12.12
CA HIS A 228 14.15 16.07 -12.04
C HIS A 228 13.21 14.93 -11.68
N LEU A 229 12.44 15.06 -10.61
CA LEU A 229 11.47 14.03 -10.18
C LEU A 229 10.38 13.81 -11.23
N SER A 230 9.86 14.87 -11.83
CA SER A 230 8.85 14.79 -12.89
C SER A 230 9.36 14.02 -14.11
N SER A 231 10.59 14.33 -14.55
CA SER A 231 11.24 13.63 -15.64
C SER A 231 11.50 12.16 -15.30
N ALA A 232 12.06 11.90 -14.12
CA ALA A 232 12.36 10.55 -13.65
C ALA A 232 11.08 9.68 -13.52
N ILE A 233 9.98 10.21 -12.96
CA ILE A 233 8.70 9.49 -12.86
C ILE A 233 8.14 9.16 -14.26
N ARG A 234 8.20 10.09 -15.21
CA ARG A 234 7.76 9.86 -16.60
C ARG A 234 8.58 8.78 -17.28
N ALA A 235 9.90 8.79 -17.06
CA ALA A 235 10.85 7.87 -17.68
C ALA A 235 10.94 6.52 -16.94
N ALA A 236 10.43 6.41 -15.71
CA ALA A 236 10.56 5.22 -14.87
C ALA A 236 10.09 3.96 -15.62
N PRO A 237 10.96 2.98 -15.86
CA PRO A 237 10.58 1.76 -16.55
C PRO A 237 9.55 0.97 -15.73
N GLN A 238 8.61 0.33 -16.45
CA GLN A 238 7.59 -0.54 -15.88
C GLN A 238 7.55 -1.80 -16.75
N VAL A 239 8.42 -2.75 -16.45
CA VAL A 239 8.62 -3.95 -17.30
C VAL A 239 7.88 -5.13 -16.67
N ALA A 240 6.97 -5.73 -17.42
CA ALA A 240 6.36 -6.99 -17.03
C ALA A 240 7.36 -8.13 -17.25
N SER A 241 7.53 -9.00 -16.25
CA SER A 241 8.44 -10.14 -16.36
C SER A 241 8.03 -11.07 -17.52
N PRO A 242 8.95 -11.44 -18.42
CA PRO A 242 8.63 -12.22 -19.63
C PRO A 242 8.17 -13.66 -19.33
N THR A 243 8.40 -14.16 -18.16
CA THR A 243 8.41 -15.62 -17.89
C THR A 243 7.05 -16.23 -17.56
N SER A 244 5.95 -15.46 -17.50
CA SER A 244 4.79 -16.07 -16.86
C SER A 244 3.39 -15.61 -17.20
N ILE A 245 3.17 -14.68 -18.12
CA ILE A 245 1.84 -14.05 -18.20
C ILE A 245 1.29 -14.15 -19.61
N ALA A 246 0.07 -14.74 -19.76
CA ALA A 246 -0.72 -14.58 -20.97
C ALA A 246 -0.85 -13.08 -21.31
N THR A 247 -0.81 -12.72 -22.60
CA THR A 247 -0.74 -11.34 -23.08
C THR A 247 -1.77 -10.39 -22.42
N GLU A 248 -2.97 -10.89 -22.16
CA GLU A 248 -4.05 -10.14 -21.51
C GLU A 248 -3.71 -9.73 -20.05
N LYS A 249 -3.12 -10.66 -19.28
CA LYS A 249 -2.70 -10.38 -17.90
C LYS A 249 -1.48 -9.47 -17.83
N ALA A 250 -0.57 -9.60 -18.80
CA ALA A 250 0.56 -8.67 -18.93
C ALA A 250 0.05 -7.24 -19.21
N ASN A 251 -0.93 -7.08 -20.08
CA ASN A 251 -1.56 -5.79 -20.37
C ASN A 251 -2.26 -5.21 -19.14
N HIS A 252 -2.94 -6.05 -18.34
CA HIS A 252 -3.54 -5.62 -17.09
C HIS A 252 -2.49 -5.13 -16.08
N LEU A 253 -1.41 -5.88 -15.89
CA LEU A 253 -0.30 -5.51 -15.00
C LEU A 253 0.34 -4.18 -15.41
N VAL A 254 0.63 -4.01 -16.70
CA VAL A 254 1.17 -2.76 -17.25
C VAL A 254 0.16 -1.61 -17.11
N GLY A 255 -1.14 -1.88 -17.30
CA GLY A 255 -2.20 -0.90 -17.08
C GLY A 255 -2.24 -0.37 -15.64
N VAL A 256 -2.15 -1.26 -14.64
CA VAL A 256 -2.06 -0.88 -13.23
C VAL A 256 -0.80 -0.06 -12.95
N ALA A 257 0.35 -0.47 -13.50
CA ALA A 257 1.61 0.24 -13.34
C ALA A 257 1.58 1.65 -13.94
N ASN A 258 0.94 1.81 -15.09
CA ASN A 258 0.73 3.12 -15.71
C ASN A 258 -0.20 4.02 -14.89
N CYS A 259 -1.27 3.48 -14.29
CA CYS A 259 -2.10 4.24 -13.34
C CYS A 259 -1.27 4.75 -12.16
N LYS A 260 -0.42 3.91 -11.57
CA LYS A 260 0.45 4.32 -10.46
C LYS A 260 1.47 5.37 -10.88
N ARG A 261 2.05 5.27 -12.08
CA ARG A 261 2.95 6.30 -12.63
C ARG A 261 2.23 7.65 -12.79
N THR A 262 1.03 7.64 -13.38
CA THR A 262 0.24 8.87 -13.57
C THR A 262 -0.19 9.46 -12.24
N ALA A 263 -0.59 8.63 -11.28
CA ALA A 263 -0.89 9.06 -9.91
C ALA A 263 0.34 9.65 -9.20
N ALA A 264 1.54 9.10 -9.43
CA ALA A 264 2.79 9.65 -8.88
C ALA A 264 3.09 11.06 -9.40
N LEU A 265 2.82 11.34 -10.69
CA LEU A 265 2.92 12.69 -11.24
C LEU A 265 1.94 13.66 -10.59
N ILE A 266 0.69 13.25 -10.41
CA ILE A 266 -0.32 14.07 -9.73
C ILE A 266 0.11 14.31 -8.28
N TYR A 267 0.58 13.28 -7.57
CA TYR A 267 1.08 13.38 -6.21
C TYR A 267 2.27 14.37 -6.11
N LEU A 268 3.23 14.30 -7.03
CA LEU A 268 4.34 15.26 -7.10
C LEU A 268 3.83 16.71 -7.25
N HIS A 269 2.89 16.96 -8.16
CA HIS A 269 2.28 18.28 -8.33
C HIS A 269 1.63 18.78 -7.03
N GLU A 270 0.78 17.96 -6.40
CA GLU A 270 0.10 18.31 -5.15
C GLU A 270 1.07 18.66 -4.02
N ARG A 271 2.15 17.88 -3.92
CA ARG A 271 3.14 18.05 -2.85
C ARG A 271 3.98 19.32 -3.01
N PHE A 272 4.26 19.75 -4.24
CA PHE A 272 5.09 20.90 -4.54
C PHE A 272 4.30 22.20 -4.82
N ALA A 273 2.99 22.13 -5.02
CA ALA A 273 2.15 23.28 -5.33
C ALA A 273 2.21 24.38 -4.26
N SER A 274 2.35 24.02 -2.98
CA SER A 274 2.49 24.99 -1.89
C SER A 274 3.82 25.78 -1.91
N PHE A 275 4.85 25.27 -2.58
CA PHE A 275 6.15 25.90 -2.72
C PHE A 275 6.30 26.62 -4.06
N LEU A 276 5.63 26.09 -5.09
CA LEU A 276 5.68 26.55 -6.48
C LEU A 276 4.24 26.85 -6.98
N PRO A 277 3.66 28.02 -6.64
CA PRO A 277 2.26 28.32 -6.95
C PRO A 277 1.89 28.21 -8.44
N ALA A 278 2.86 28.41 -9.34
CA ALA A 278 2.65 28.24 -10.78
C ALA A 278 2.27 26.81 -11.19
N LEU A 279 2.52 25.80 -10.34
CA LEU A 279 2.12 24.41 -10.60
C LEU A 279 0.62 24.17 -10.41
N ASP A 280 -0.03 24.92 -9.55
CA ASP A 280 -1.40 24.64 -9.10
C ASP A 280 -2.42 24.74 -10.27
N ALA A 281 -2.22 25.68 -11.18
CA ALA A 281 -3.05 25.87 -12.36
C ALA A 281 -2.49 25.22 -13.64
N SER A 282 -1.50 24.32 -13.52
CA SER A 282 -0.79 23.82 -14.69
C SER A 282 -1.65 22.88 -15.55
N GLU A 283 -1.61 23.07 -16.87
CA GLU A 283 -2.24 22.17 -17.84
C GLU A 283 -1.67 20.74 -17.76
N ALA A 284 -0.43 20.60 -17.28
CA ALA A 284 0.19 19.29 -17.07
C ALA A 284 -0.52 18.49 -15.95
N LYS A 285 -0.96 19.15 -14.86
CA LYS A 285 -1.75 18.51 -13.81
C LYS A 285 -3.10 18.07 -14.34
N LYS A 286 -3.82 18.95 -15.04
CA LYS A 286 -5.14 18.64 -15.64
C LYS A 286 -5.04 17.48 -16.63
N SER A 287 -4.03 17.49 -17.48
CA SER A 287 -3.76 16.40 -18.44
C SER A 287 -3.51 15.07 -17.71
N SER A 288 -2.71 15.07 -16.63
CA SER A 288 -2.44 13.88 -15.82
C SER A 288 -3.71 13.35 -15.14
N ILE A 289 -4.59 14.23 -14.64
CA ILE A 289 -5.88 13.86 -14.05
C ILE A 289 -6.77 13.19 -15.12
N ALA A 290 -6.94 13.81 -16.28
CA ALA A 290 -7.74 13.24 -17.38
C ALA A 290 -7.20 11.89 -17.86
N GLN A 291 -5.86 11.76 -17.95
CA GLN A 291 -5.19 10.51 -18.28
C GLN A 291 -5.47 9.44 -17.23
N LEU A 292 -5.36 9.76 -15.94
CA LEU A 292 -5.60 8.80 -14.87
C LEU A 292 -7.05 8.31 -14.85
N VAL A 293 -8.02 9.21 -15.05
CA VAL A 293 -9.45 8.84 -15.18
C VAL A 293 -9.64 7.84 -16.32
N SER A 294 -9.09 8.12 -17.51
CA SER A 294 -9.19 7.25 -18.68
C SER A 294 -8.55 5.86 -18.43
N GLN A 295 -7.39 5.82 -17.78
CA GLN A 295 -6.70 4.59 -17.42
C GLN A 295 -7.49 3.75 -16.40
N LEU A 296 -8.02 4.40 -15.36
CA LEU A 296 -8.82 3.73 -14.34
C LEU A 296 -10.16 3.21 -14.85
N ALA A 297 -10.75 3.88 -15.85
CA ALA A 297 -12.06 3.49 -16.40
C ALA A 297 -12.03 2.12 -17.10
N VAL A 298 -10.91 1.71 -17.67
CA VAL A 298 -10.77 0.45 -18.43
C VAL A 298 -10.28 -0.72 -17.58
N LEU A 299 -9.86 -0.48 -16.34
CA LEU A 299 -9.35 -1.52 -15.44
C LEU A 299 -10.42 -1.97 -14.44
N PRO A 300 -10.42 -3.24 -14.00
CA PRO A 300 -11.32 -3.69 -12.92
C PRO A 300 -10.98 -2.98 -11.60
N ALA A 301 -11.99 -2.80 -10.74
CA ALA A 301 -11.83 -2.15 -9.43
C ALA A 301 -11.14 -3.09 -8.43
N THR A 302 -9.83 -3.19 -8.49
CA THR A 302 -9.00 -4.02 -7.60
C THR A 302 -8.34 -3.19 -6.49
N PRO A 303 -8.07 -3.76 -5.31
CA PRO A 303 -7.40 -3.04 -4.22
C PRO A 303 -6.05 -2.43 -4.60
N THR A 304 -5.33 -2.99 -5.56
CA THR A 304 -4.07 -2.44 -6.09
C THR A 304 -4.21 -1.05 -6.72
N LEU A 305 -5.42 -0.65 -7.09
CA LEU A 305 -5.76 0.68 -7.60
C LEU A 305 -6.24 1.65 -6.52
N LEU A 306 -6.20 1.25 -5.24
CA LEU A 306 -6.68 2.10 -4.14
C LEU A 306 -5.88 3.40 -4.04
N TRP A 307 -4.55 3.33 -4.13
CA TRP A 307 -3.70 4.52 -4.07
C TRP A 307 -3.95 5.50 -5.24
N PRO A 308 -3.96 5.07 -6.52
CA PRO A 308 -4.32 5.97 -7.63
C PRO A 308 -5.68 6.65 -7.46
N LEU A 309 -6.70 5.92 -7.00
CA LEU A 309 -8.03 6.49 -6.74
C LEU A 309 -8.02 7.50 -5.59
N PHE A 310 -7.28 7.21 -4.53
CA PHE A 310 -7.12 8.12 -3.41
C PHE A 310 -6.45 9.43 -3.83
N ILE A 311 -5.37 9.36 -4.62
CA ILE A 311 -4.68 10.54 -5.16
C ILE A 311 -5.61 11.33 -6.08
N LEU A 312 -6.31 10.67 -7.00
CA LEU A 312 -7.28 11.32 -7.90
C LEU A 312 -8.38 12.04 -7.10
N GLY A 313 -8.93 11.38 -6.08
CA GLY A 313 -10.01 11.95 -5.26
C GLY A 313 -9.60 13.21 -4.50
N ARG A 314 -8.31 13.34 -4.15
CA ARG A 314 -7.78 14.53 -3.50
C ARG A 314 -7.40 15.64 -4.47
N ALA A 315 -6.96 15.28 -5.67
CA ALA A 315 -6.39 16.21 -6.64
C ALA A 315 -7.44 17.00 -7.45
N SER A 316 -8.72 16.59 -7.45
CA SER A 316 -9.78 17.23 -8.25
C SER A 316 -11.11 17.35 -7.49
N PRO A 317 -11.11 17.99 -6.30
CA PRO A 317 -12.32 18.14 -5.49
C PRO A 317 -13.36 19.09 -6.11
N GLU A 318 -12.98 19.91 -7.08
CA GLU A 318 -13.82 20.84 -7.82
C GLU A 318 -14.70 20.19 -8.89
N SER A 319 -14.31 18.99 -9.37
CA SER A 319 -15.02 18.31 -10.47
C SER A 319 -16.03 17.28 -9.93
N GLU A 320 -17.31 17.54 -10.11
CA GLU A 320 -18.39 16.64 -9.71
C GLU A 320 -18.31 15.29 -10.45
N ASP A 321 -17.93 15.28 -11.72
CA ASP A 321 -17.77 14.05 -12.50
C ASP A 321 -16.62 13.19 -11.95
N HIS A 322 -15.49 13.79 -11.58
CA HIS A 322 -14.38 13.06 -10.95
C HIS A 322 -14.75 12.55 -9.57
N ARG A 323 -15.46 13.35 -8.75
CA ARG A 323 -15.95 12.91 -7.43
C ARG A 323 -16.83 11.67 -7.55
N ARG A 324 -17.81 11.71 -8.45
CA ARG A 324 -18.71 10.58 -8.71
C ARG A 324 -17.93 9.36 -9.17
N PHE A 325 -17.06 9.51 -10.17
CA PHE A 325 -16.21 8.44 -10.67
C PHE A 325 -15.40 7.77 -9.55
N VAL A 326 -14.70 8.55 -8.72
CA VAL A 326 -13.88 8.03 -7.62
C VAL A 326 -14.74 7.30 -6.59
N LEU A 327 -15.87 7.87 -6.16
CA LEU A 327 -16.74 7.25 -5.17
C LEU A 327 -17.39 5.97 -5.68
N ASP A 328 -17.80 5.92 -6.95
CA ASP A 328 -18.36 4.73 -7.58
C ASP A 328 -17.33 3.61 -7.65
N ARG A 329 -16.07 3.91 -8.02
CA ARG A 329 -14.98 2.93 -8.07
C ARG A 329 -14.61 2.42 -6.67
N LEU A 330 -14.56 3.28 -5.67
CA LEU A 330 -14.32 2.88 -4.28
C LEU A 330 -15.49 2.03 -3.73
N ALA A 331 -16.74 2.37 -4.08
CA ALA A 331 -17.91 1.58 -3.72
C ALA A 331 -17.90 0.19 -4.38
N GLU A 332 -17.44 0.09 -5.63
CA GLU A 332 -17.26 -1.19 -6.34
C GLU A 332 -16.22 -2.07 -5.63
N MET A 333 -15.05 -1.53 -5.29
CA MET A 333 -14.04 -2.25 -4.50
C MET A 333 -14.59 -2.72 -3.15
N GLN A 334 -15.36 -1.86 -2.48
CA GLN A 334 -15.96 -2.17 -1.18
C GLN A 334 -16.96 -3.32 -1.28
N ARG A 335 -17.77 -3.37 -2.33
CA ARG A 335 -18.72 -4.49 -2.56
C ARG A 335 -18.02 -5.82 -2.75
N LEU A 336 -16.83 -5.82 -3.37
CA LEU A 336 -16.10 -7.05 -3.66
C LEU A 336 -15.45 -7.68 -2.41
N ARG A 337 -14.85 -6.88 -1.54
CA ARG A 337 -14.09 -7.39 -0.38
C ARG A 337 -14.35 -6.67 0.93
N ASN A 338 -14.95 -5.51 0.92
CA ASN A 338 -15.25 -4.66 2.08
C ASN A 338 -14.04 -4.40 3.02
N LEU A 339 -12.86 -4.21 2.42
CA LEU A 339 -11.62 -4.01 3.17
C LEU A 339 -11.64 -2.70 3.98
N GLY A 340 -11.03 -2.72 5.18
CA GLY A 340 -10.91 -1.58 6.06
C GLY A 340 -10.18 -0.39 5.42
N SER A 341 -9.10 -0.66 4.67
CA SER A 341 -8.36 0.36 3.93
C SER A 341 -9.24 1.07 2.88
N VAL A 342 -10.07 0.33 2.14
CA VAL A 342 -11.01 0.90 1.15
C VAL A 342 -12.07 1.76 1.83
N ARG A 343 -12.67 1.26 2.94
CA ARG A 343 -13.65 2.03 3.72
C ARG A 343 -13.06 3.31 4.28
N LEU A 344 -11.81 3.24 4.76
CA LEU A 344 -11.13 4.41 5.31
C LEU A 344 -10.77 5.40 4.21
N ALA A 345 -10.20 4.95 3.07
CA ALA A 345 -9.91 5.80 1.93
C ALA A 345 -11.15 6.56 1.44
N ARG A 346 -12.28 5.86 1.29
CA ARG A 346 -13.55 6.46 0.91
C ARG A 346 -14.00 7.54 1.88
N ARG A 347 -13.99 7.27 3.20
CA ARG A 347 -14.34 8.27 4.23
C ARG A 347 -13.43 9.50 4.20
N LEU A 348 -12.13 9.31 3.94
CA LEU A 348 -11.18 10.41 3.86
C LEU A 348 -11.44 11.29 2.63
N VAL A 349 -11.67 10.68 1.47
CA VAL A 349 -12.03 11.41 0.22
C VAL A 349 -13.36 12.14 0.36
N GLU A 350 -14.41 11.49 0.89
CA GLU A 350 -15.69 12.15 1.18
C GLU A 350 -15.52 13.33 2.16
N GLY A 351 -14.61 13.20 3.13
CA GLY A 351 -14.29 14.29 4.07
C GLY A 351 -13.65 15.49 3.37
N GLU A 352 -12.75 15.26 2.41
CA GLU A 352 -12.16 16.36 1.61
C GLU A 352 -13.21 17.05 0.73
N TYR A 353 -14.10 16.30 0.10
CA TYR A 353 -15.19 16.89 -0.71
C TYR A 353 -16.12 17.76 0.13
N ARG A 354 -16.52 17.31 1.34
CA ARG A 354 -17.33 18.11 2.25
C ARG A 354 -16.64 19.41 2.69
N LYS A 355 -15.33 19.37 2.94
CA LYS A 355 -14.56 20.58 3.27
C LYS A 355 -14.54 21.56 2.12
N TYR A 356 -14.32 21.06 0.89
CA TYR A 356 -14.34 21.88 -0.30
C TYR A 356 -15.71 22.57 -0.47
N ASP A 357 -16.81 21.81 -0.35
CA ASP A 357 -18.19 22.32 -0.51
C ASP A 357 -18.55 23.35 0.57
N LEU A 358 -18.04 23.22 1.78
CA LEU A 358 -18.28 24.16 2.87
C LEU A 358 -17.36 25.38 2.83
N ASN A 359 -16.54 25.55 1.78
CA ASN A 359 -15.56 26.64 1.65
C ASN A 359 -14.65 26.78 2.89
N LEU A 360 -14.40 25.67 3.60
CA LEU A 360 -13.48 25.65 4.74
C LEU A 360 -12.00 25.71 4.31
N ASP A 361 -11.76 25.89 2.99
CA ASP A 361 -10.42 25.91 2.40
C ASP A 361 -9.79 27.29 2.30
N GLY A 362 -10.34 28.28 2.82
CA GLY A 362 -9.93 29.59 2.25
C GLY A 362 -9.28 30.50 3.20
N SER A 363 -9.01 30.58 4.36
CA SER A 363 -8.33 31.72 5.03
C SER A 363 -8.27 31.69 6.58
N GLY A 364 -8.67 30.57 7.17
CA GLY A 364 -8.35 30.32 8.58
C GLY A 364 -7.01 29.58 8.69
N PRO A 365 -6.32 29.61 9.82
CA PRO A 365 -5.22 28.71 10.05
C PRO A 365 -5.72 27.30 9.73
N ARG A 366 -5.06 26.61 8.80
CA ARG A 366 -5.40 25.24 8.39
C ARG A 366 -5.43 24.37 9.64
N ASN A 367 -6.58 24.37 10.30
CA ASN A 367 -6.79 23.57 11.50
C ASN A 367 -6.69 22.10 11.12
N GLU A 368 -5.68 21.45 11.65
CA GLU A 368 -5.17 20.12 11.40
C GLU A 368 -6.14 18.97 11.76
N VAL A 369 -7.45 19.18 11.83
CA VAL A 369 -8.42 18.22 12.36
C VAL A 369 -9.22 17.48 11.26
N GLY A 370 -8.65 17.20 10.10
CA GLY A 370 -9.44 16.50 9.09
C GLY A 370 -8.86 15.16 8.65
N VAL A 371 -7.84 15.17 7.84
CA VAL A 371 -7.29 13.97 7.19
C VAL A 371 -5.79 13.86 7.41
N ARG A 372 -5.13 15.00 7.64
CA ARG A 372 -3.71 15.03 7.95
C ARG A 372 -3.43 14.29 9.25
N GLY A 373 -2.65 13.25 9.18
CA GLY A 373 -2.17 12.50 10.34
C GLY A 373 -2.80 11.12 10.56
N LYS A 374 -3.86 10.73 9.83
CA LYS A 374 -4.39 9.36 9.95
C LYS A 374 -3.53 8.36 9.18
N TRP A 375 -3.24 7.26 9.83
CA TRP A 375 -2.57 6.14 9.20
C TRP A 375 -3.57 5.37 8.33
N ILE A 376 -3.23 5.19 7.07
CA ILE A 376 -4.00 4.37 6.13
C ILE A 376 -3.03 3.56 5.26
N SER A 377 -3.34 2.30 5.04
CA SER A 377 -2.65 1.48 4.05
C SER A 377 -3.28 1.70 2.68
N LEU A 378 -2.49 2.16 1.72
CA LEU A 378 -2.87 2.41 0.32
C LEU A 378 -2.09 1.50 -0.66
N ALA A 379 -1.31 0.53 -0.14
CA ALA A 379 -0.55 -0.43 -0.92
C ALA A 379 -1.41 -1.60 -1.39
#